data_876d8cf5d8521a6e432912b0e712bb51
#
_entry.id   876d8cf5d8521a6e432912b0e712bb51
#
_cell.length_a   1.000
_cell.length_b   1.000
_cell.length_c   1.000
_cell.angle_alpha   90.00
_cell.angle_beta   90.00
_cell.angle_gamma   90.00
#
_symmetry.space_group_name_H-M   'P 1'
#
loop_
_entity.id
_entity.type
_entity.pdbx_description
1 polymer ?
#
loop_
_entity_poly.entity_id
_entity_poly.type
_entity_poly.pdbx_seq_one_letter_code
_entity_poly.pdbx_strand_id
1 'polypeptide(L)'
;MTALAEAVHFEVTDLAAAVRLTRQLAQTWIVSLRERGEVNLVSAALRNDPGELGVLLRTVESWVEEESLCMIRFQVDGREYVLQAGEADWRSAPHAAQIAPNG
;
A
#
# COMPACT_ATOMS: atom_id res chain seq x y z
N MET A 1 20.82 17.75 -3.66
CA MET A 1 19.89 17.68 -3.25
C MET A 1 19.42 16.50 -2.66
N THR A 2 18.67 16.55 -1.99
CA THR A 2 18.18 15.50 -1.35
C THR A 2 17.62 14.47 -2.19
N ALA A 3 17.96 13.31 -1.98
CA ALA A 3 17.30 12.25 -2.61
C ALA A 3 15.88 12.29 -2.19
N LEU A 4 14.99 12.34 -3.12
CA LEU A 4 13.63 12.37 -2.78
C LEU A 4 13.21 11.02 -2.33
N ALA A 5 12.59 10.98 -1.19
CA ALA A 5 11.98 9.77 -0.75
C ALA A 5 10.83 9.46 -1.68
N GLU A 6 10.76 8.24 -2.10
CA GLU A 6 9.65 7.80 -2.91
C GLU A 6 8.41 7.71 -2.05
N ALA A 7 7.27 8.13 -2.58
CA ALA A 7 6.03 8.05 -1.83
C ALA A 7 5.14 6.99 -2.43
N VAL A 8 4.45 6.27 -1.57
CA VAL A 8 3.45 5.28 -1.99
C VAL A 8 2.10 5.79 -1.55
N HIS A 9 1.16 5.84 -2.49
CA HIS A 9 -0.17 6.41 -2.25
C HIS A 9 -1.20 5.30 -2.29
N PHE A 10 -1.91 5.13 -1.20
CA PHE A 10 -2.96 4.11 -1.10
C PHE A 10 -4.32 4.77 -1.19
N GLU A 11 -5.23 4.19 -1.97
CA GLU A 11 -6.59 4.71 -2.13
C GLU A 11 -7.54 3.95 -1.21
N VAL A 12 -8.18 4.66 -0.31
CA VAL A 12 -9.11 4.06 0.63
C VAL A 12 -10.41 4.83 0.53
N THR A 13 -11.51 4.13 0.26
CA THR A 13 -12.79 4.81 0.07
C THR A 13 -13.44 5.22 1.38
N ASP A 14 -13.26 4.44 2.44
CA ASP A 14 -13.87 4.74 3.72
C ASP A 14 -12.94 5.59 4.56
N LEU A 15 -13.42 6.76 4.98
CA LEU A 15 -12.58 7.68 5.73
C LEU A 15 -12.12 7.09 7.06
N ALA A 16 -13.00 6.41 7.77
CA ALA A 16 -12.59 5.84 9.06
C ALA A 16 -11.50 4.80 8.89
N ALA A 17 -11.61 3.99 7.82
CA ALA A 17 -10.57 3.01 7.53
C ALA A 17 -9.27 3.70 7.15
N ALA A 18 -9.37 4.79 6.38
CA ALA A 18 -8.18 5.54 5.98
C ALA A 18 -7.46 6.13 7.20
N VAL A 19 -8.23 6.61 8.18
CA VAL A 19 -7.64 7.14 9.40
C VAL A 19 -6.92 6.02 10.16
N ARG A 20 -7.51 4.83 10.21
CA ARG A 20 -6.86 3.72 10.90
C ARG A 20 -5.56 3.31 10.22
N LEU A 21 -5.59 3.28 8.88
CA LEU A 21 -4.37 2.95 8.15
C LEU A 21 -3.30 4.01 8.38
N THR A 22 -3.70 5.28 8.34
CA THR A 22 -2.76 6.36 8.56
C THR A 22 -2.09 6.24 9.92
N ARG A 23 -2.87 5.94 10.96
CA ARG A 23 -2.31 5.78 12.29
C ARG A 23 -1.35 4.62 12.37
N GLN A 24 -1.71 3.51 11.73
CA GLN A 24 -0.85 2.33 11.77
C GLN A 24 0.47 2.59 11.07
N LEU A 25 0.42 3.19 9.89
CA LEU A 25 1.64 3.44 9.13
C LEU A 25 2.49 4.53 9.76
N ALA A 26 1.87 5.48 10.45
CA ALA A 26 2.61 6.58 11.06
C ALA A 26 3.54 6.12 12.17
N GLN A 27 3.39 4.90 12.65
CA GLN A 27 4.31 4.37 13.64
C GLN A 27 5.70 4.11 13.06
N THR A 28 5.78 3.97 11.75
CA THR A 28 7.03 3.62 11.09
C THR A 28 7.44 4.63 10.03
N TRP A 29 6.46 5.23 9.34
CA TRP A 29 6.74 6.10 8.21
C TRP A 29 6.15 7.48 8.43
N ILE A 30 6.58 8.42 7.61
CA ILE A 30 5.95 9.74 7.54
C ILE A 30 4.76 9.59 6.61
N VAL A 31 3.56 9.85 7.15
CA VAL A 31 2.33 9.54 6.43
C VAL A 31 1.45 10.77 6.40
N SER A 32 0.73 10.96 5.31
CA SER A 32 -0.28 12.01 5.20
C SER A 32 -1.58 11.41 4.68
N LEU A 33 -2.68 12.08 4.99
CA LEU A 33 -3.99 11.66 4.55
C LEU A 33 -4.67 12.85 3.88
N ARG A 34 -5.16 12.64 2.67
CA ARG A 34 -5.85 13.68 1.91
C ARG A 34 -7.07 13.09 1.24
N GLU A 35 -8.10 13.90 1.13
CA GLU A 35 -9.25 13.55 0.33
C GLU A 35 -8.98 13.88 -1.12
N ARG A 36 -9.42 13.00 -2.01
CA ARG A 36 -9.26 13.21 -3.43
C ARG A 36 -10.47 12.63 -4.12
N GLY A 37 -11.43 13.51 -4.43
CA GLY A 37 -12.67 13.04 -5.01
C GLY A 37 -13.41 12.15 -4.03
N GLU A 38 -13.70 10.94 -4.46
CA GLU A 38 -14.44 10.02 -3.62
C GLU A 38 -13.54 9.05 -2.86
N VAL A 39 -12.24 9.24 -2.94
CA VAL A 39 -11.31 8.38 -2.24
C VAL A 39 -10.46 9.20 -1.31
N ASN A 40 -9.87 8.54 -0.34
CA ASN A 40 -8.93 9.15 0.57
C ASN A 40 -7.56 8.58 0.25
N LEU A 41 -6.58 9.45 0.09
CA LEU A 41 -5.22 9.04 -0.23
C LEU A 41 -4.39 9.03 1.03
N VAL A 42 -3.90 7.85 1.38
CA VAL A 42 -2.95 7.68 2.48
C VAL A 42 -1.58 7.53 1.83
N SER A 43 -0.69 8.48 2.10
CA SER A 43 0.61 8.52 1.43
C SER A 43 1.70 8.30 2.44
N ALA A 44 2.57 7.32 2.17
CA ALA A 44 3.69 6.99 3.03
C ALA A 44 4.98 7.30 2.29
N ALA A 45 5.89 8.00 2.94
CA ALA A 45 7.18 8.34 2.34
C ALA A 45 8.21 7.28 2.71
N LEU A 46 8.87 6.74 1.70
CA LEU A 46 9.92 5.74 1.91
C LEU A 46 11.26 6.44 2.05
N ARG A 47 12.17 5.80 2.77
CA ARG A 47 13.48 6.36 3.01
C ARG A 47 14.56 5.81 2.09
N ASN A 48 14.14 5.09 1.06
CA ASN A 48 15.04 4.50 0.06
C ASN A 48 15.89 3.36 0.62
N ASP A 49 15.45 2.74 1.70
CA ASP A 49 16.15 1.56 2.22
C ASP A 49 15.77 0.35 1.39
N PRO A 50 16.72 -0.54 1.12
CA PRO A 50 16.39 -1.76 0.39
C PRO A 50 15.33 -2.56 1.16
N GLY A 51 14.34 -3.04 0.46
CA GLY A 51 13.31 -3.86 1.07
C GLY A 51 12.23 -3.10 1.80
N GLU A 52 12.36 -1.80 1.92
CA GLU A 52 11.38 -1.02 2.68
C GLU A 52 10.00 -1.09 2.05
N LEU A 53 9.93 -1.05 0.73
CA LEU A 53 8.64 -1.15 0.05
C LEU A 53 7.95 -2.47 0.40
N GLY A 54 8.71 -3.55 0.45
CA GLY A 54 8.13 -4.85 0.81
C GLY A 54 7.57 -4.85 2.21
N VAL A 55 8.28 -4.22 3.15
CA VAL A 55 7.80 -4.13 4.53
C VAL A 55 6.51 -3.32 4.57
N LEU A 56 6.47 -2.20 3.87
CA LEU A 56 5.28 -1.37 3.81
C LEU A 56 4.10 -2.15 3.24
N LEU A 57 4.31 -2.85 2.14
CA LEU A 57 3.22 -3.58 1.50
C LEU A 57 2.72 -4.73 2.38
N ARG A 58 3.60 -5.40 3.10
CA ARG A 58 3.14 -6.44 4.02
C ARG A 58 2.33 -5.86 5.17
N THR A 59 2.75 -4.68 5.65
CA THR A 59 2.00 -4.01 6.71
C THR A 59 0.60 -3.64 6.22
N VAL A 60 0.51 -3.09 5.01
CA VAL A 60 -0.78 -2.71 4.45
C VAL A 60 -1.62 -3.94 4.15
N GLU A 61 -0.99 -5.00 3.70
CA GLU A 61 -1.73 -6.22 3.39
C GLU A 61 -2.37 -6.80 4.65
N SER A 62 -1.66 -6.76 5.78
CA SER A 62 -2.24 -7.17 7.05
C SER A 62 -3.42 -6.29 7.43
N TRP A 63 -3.29 -4.98 7.19
CA TRP A 63 -4.38 -4.07 7.48
C TRP A 63 -5.59 -4.37 6.58
N VAL A 64 -5.36 -4.68 5.31
CA VAL A 64 -6.43 -5.05 4.39
C VAL A 64 -7.20 -6.25 4.93
N GLU A 65 -6.48 -7.23 5.44
CA GLU A 65 -7.12 -8.40 6.02
C GLU A 65 -7.91 -8.04 7.27
N GLU A 66 -7.34 -7.19 8.13
CA GLU A 66 -8.01 -6.80 9.35
C GLU A 66 -9.30 -6.04 9.07
N GLU A 67 -9.31 -5.24 8.00
CA GLU A 67 -10.49 -4.48 7.65
C GLU A 67 -11.47 -5.30 6.81
N SER A 68 -11.13 -6.53 6.51
CA SER A 68 -11.96 -7.42 5.69
C SER A 68 -12.18 -6.86 4.30
N LEU A 69 -11.19 -6.17 3.78
CA LEU A 69 -11.23 -5.67 2.41
C LEU A 69 -10.71 -6.73 1.47
N CYS A 70 -11.19 -6.70 0.23
CA CYS A 70 -10.68 -7.63 -0.77
C CYS A 70 -9.34 -7.18 -1.30
N MET A 71 -9.16 -5.88 -1.44
CA MET A 71 -7.96 -5.34 -2.06
C MET A 71 -7.83 -3.86 -1.75
N ILE A 72 -6.67 -3.32 -2.06
CA ILE A 72 -6.44 -1.88 -2.00
C ILE A 72 -5.61 -1.50 -3.22
N ARG A 73 -5.94 -0.35 -3.81
CA ARG A 73 -5.15 0.19 -4.91
C ARG A 73 -4.07 1.09 -4.38
N PHE A 74 -2.92 1.06 -5.01
CA PHE A 74 -1.87 1.98 -4.62
C PHE A 74 -1.04 2.38 -5.83
N GLN A 75 -0.36 3.50 -5.69
CA GLN A 75 0.53 4.04 -6.71
C GLN A 75 1.92 4.20 -6.14
N VAL A 76 2.91 3.82 -6.90
CA VAL A 76 4.29 4.08 -6.57
C VAL A 76 5.02 4.36 -7.88
N ASP A 77 5.83 5.42 -7.89
CA ASP A 77 6.63 5.77 -9.05
C ASP A 77 5.75 5.96 -10.28
N GLY A 78 4.58 6.56 -10.10
CA GLY A 78 3.69 6.87 -11.20
C GLY A 78 2.92 5.71 -11.77
N ARG A 79 3.04 4.53 -11.18
CA ARG A 79 2.35 3.34 -11.66
C ARG A 79 1.34 2.87 -10.63
N GLU A 80 0.26 2.29 -11.13
CA GLU A 80 -0.80 1.79 -10.28
C GLU A 80 -0.70 0.30 -10.12
N TYR A 81 -0.98 -0.15 -8.91
CA TYR A 81 -0.96 -1.56 -8.56
C TYR A 81 -2.16 -1.87 -7.69
N VAL A 82 -2.42 -3.15 -7.53
CA VAL A 82 -3.46 -3.64 -6.63
C VAL A 82 -2.82 -4.64 -5.68
N LEU A 83 -3.13 -4.50 -4.40
CA LEU A 83 -2.67 -5.41 -3.37
C LEU A 83 -3.88 -6.12 -2.80
N GLN A 84 -3.89 -7.44 -2.89
CA GLN A 84 -5.01 -8.25 -2.42
C GLN A 84 -4.66 -8.89 -1.09
N ALA A 85 -5.70 -9.18 -0.31
CA ALA A 85 -5.49 -9.87 0.96
C ALA A 85 -4.81 -11.21 0.71
N GLY A 86 -3.81 -11.50 1.51
CA GLY A 86 -3.07 -12.74 1.36
C GLY A 86 -1.99 -12.71 0.32
N GLU A 87 -1.87 -11.62 -0.41
CA GLU A 87 -0.93 -11.55 -1.51
C GLU A 87 0.49 -11.32 -1.05
N ALA A 88 0.68 -11.07 0.24
CA ALA A 88 2.03 -10.92 0.75
C ALA A 88 2.87 -12.15 0.50
N ASP A 89 2.24 -13.27 0.22
CA ASP A 89 2.96 -14.50 -0.10
C ASP A 89 3.34 -14.59 -1.57
N TRP A 90 2.97 -13.60 -2.36
CA TRP A 90 3.19 -13.65 -3.80
C TRP A 90 4.65 -13.84 -4.16
N ARG A 91 5.53 -13.37 -3.33
CA ARG A 91 6.94 -13.47 -3.65
C ARG A 91 7.45 -14.90 -3.59
N SER A 92 6.72 -15.77 -2.93
CA SER A 92 7.10 -17.15 -3.00
C SER A 92 6.24 -17.88 -4.01
N ALA A 93 5.17 -17.23 -4.49
CA ALA A 93 4.38 -17.80 -5.56
C ALA A 93 4.82 -17.09 -6.81
N PRO A 94 5.29 -17.70 -7.71
CA PRO A 94 5.73 -16.96 -8.88
C PRO A 94 4.56 -16.38 -9.64
N HIS A 95 4.31 -16.19 -9.50
CA HIS A 95 3.54 -15.63 -10.09
C HIS A 95 2.64 -15.51 -10.38
N ALA A 96 2.60 -15.80 -9.93
CA ALA A 96 1.75 -15.72 -10.08
C ALA A 96 1.14 -15.16 -10.53
N ALA A 97 1.34 -15.11 -10.53
CA ALA A 97 0.87 -14.56 -10.87
C ALA A 97 0.55 -14.37 -11.72
N GLN A 98 0.94 -14.43 -11.84
CA GLN A 98 0.65 -14.12 -12.53
C GLN A 98 0.03 -14.47 -13.29
N ILE A 99 -0.03 -14.79 -13.24
CA ILE A 99 -0.58 -15.06 -13.82
C ILE A 99 -1.39 -15.33 -14.28
N ALA A 100 -1.44 -15.30 -14.24
CA ALA A 100 -2.17 -15.57 -14.55
C ALA A 100 -2.77 -15.73 -15.24
N PRO A 101 -2.82 -15.84 -15.43
CA PRO A 101 -3.45 -15.97 -15.91
C PRO A 101 -4.02 -16.39 -16.41
N ASN A 102 -3.96 -16.37 -16.33
CA ASN A 102 -4.54 -16.67 -16.59
C ASN A 102 -4.88 -16.88 -17.05
N GLY A 103 -4.45 -16.97 -16.96
CA GLY A 103 -4.78 -16.97 -17.26
C GLY A 103 -5.00 -17.02 -17.41
#